data_37531964ac5f9d0f8f066ffbf550e6ab
#
_entry.id   37531964ac5f9d0f8f066ffbf550e6ab
#
_cell.length_a   1.000
_cell.length_b   1.000
_cell.length_c   1.000
_cell.angle_alpha   90.00
_cell.angle_beta   90.00
_cell.angle_gamma   90.00
#
_symmetry.space_group_name_H-M   'P 1'
#
loop_
_entity.id
_entity.type
_entity.pdbx_description
1 polymer ?
#
loop_
_entity_poly.entity_id
_entity_poly.type
_entity_poly.pdbx_seq_one_letter_code
_entity_poly.pdbx_strand_id
1 'polypeptide(L)'
;MMSNFPVSDIRNDFPILERKVNNNDLVYFDNAATTQKPNTVIDALSDYYKNINSNIHRGVHHLAEKATEEFEETREIARNFINANSTSEIVFTRGATEGINLVASSYCKHFLKKGDEIIISEMEHHSNIVPWQMIAKEKELNIRTIKVSGNGELDINQFKNLINNKTKFVSIVYISNTLGTINPVKEI
;
A
#
# COMPACT_ATOMS: atom_id res chain seq x y z
N MET A 1 15.21 -25.82 0.51
CA MET A 1 15.47 -25.81 -0.94
C MET A 1 14.81 -24.56 -1.50
N MET A 2 15.56 -23.56 -1.91
CA MET A 2 14.99 -22.45 -2.67
C MET A 2 14.52 -23.06 -3.99
N SER A 3 13.22 -23.06 -4.23
CA SER A 3 12.69 -23.34 -5.57
C SER A 3 13.40 -22.42 -6.54
N ASN A 4 13.90 -22.94 -7.65
CA ASN A 4 14.48 -22.13 -8.72
C ASN A 4 13.42 -21.15 -9.20
N PHE A 5 13.44 -19.92 -8.67
CA PHE A 5 12.54 -18.87 -9.11
C PHE A 5 12.84 -18.58 -10.59
N PRO A 6 11.87 -18.72 -11.50
CA PRO A 6 12.11 -18.69 -12.93
C PRO A 6 12.30 -17.24 -13.43
N VAL A 7 13.43 -16.63 -13.04
CA VAL A 7 13.73 -15.21 -13.31
C VAL A 7 13.65 -14.90 -14.79
N SER A 8 14.20 -15.77 -15.64
CA SER A 8 14.23 -15.54 -17.09
C SER A 8 12.82 -15.51 -17.69
N ASP A 9 11.95 -16.42 -17.25
CA ASP A 9 10.59 -16.51 -17.77
C ASP A 9 9.77 -15.29 -17.33
N ILE A 10 9.88 -14.93 -16.05
CA ILE A 10 9.20 -13.75 -15.49
C ILE A 10 9.71 -12.46 -16.14
N ARG A 11 11.01 -12.34 -16.43
CA ARG A 11 11.55 -11.15 -17.12
C ARG A 11 10.91 -10.92 -18.48
N ASN A 12 10.56 -11.96 -19.21
CA ASN A 12 9.94 -11.86 -20.53
C ASN A 12 8.53 -11.23 -20.47
N ASP A 13 7.87 -11.28 -19.32
CA ASP A 13 6.57 -10.63 -19.12
C ASP A 13 6.68 -9.09 -19.05
N PHE A 14 7.88 -8.55 -18.84
CA PHE A 14 8.11 -7.11 -18.65
C PHE A 14 8.85 -6.49 -19.84
N PRO A 15 8.15 -5.90 -20.82
CA PRO A 15 8.75 -5.45 -22.08
C PRO A 15 9.80 -4.36 -21.89
N ILE A 16 9.71 -3.57 -20.84
CA ILE A 16 10.71 -2.53 -20.52
C ILE A 16 12.09 -3.12 -20.22
N LEU A 17 12.15 -4.36 -19.72
CA LEU A 17 13.42 -5.01 -19.36
C LEU A 17 14.21 -5.54 -20.57
N GLU A 18 13.61 -5.52 -21.76
CA GLU A 18 14.30 -5.83 -23.03
C GLU A 18 15.15 -4.65 -23.53
N ARG A 19 14.95 -3.46 -22.95
CA ARG A 19 15.69 -2.27 -23.38
C ARG A 19 17.15 -2.34 -22.98
N LYS A 20 17.99 -1.78 -23.84
CA LYS A 20 19.40 -1.54 -23.54
C LYS A 20 19.62 -0.08 -23.18
N VAL A 21 20.46 0.16 -22.18
CA VAL A 21 20.91 1.47 -21.75
C VAL A 21 22.44 1.49 -21.85
N ASN A 22 22.99 2.40 -22.64
CA ASN A 22 24.43 2.46 -22.92
C ASN A 22 25.02 1.10 -23.38
N ASN A 23 24.30 0.39 -24.27
CA ASN A 23 24.62 -0.95 -24.79
C ASN A 23 24.62 -2.08 -23.75
N ASN A 24 24.17 -1.87 -22.53
CA ASN A 24 24.00 -2.88 -21.49
C ASN A 24 22.51 -3.18 -21.27
N ASP A 25 22.20 -4.39 -20.82
CA ASP A 25 20.84 -4.75 -20.44
C ASP A 25 20.36 -3.88 -19.28
N LEU A 26 19.07 -3.49 -19.32
CA LEU A 26 18.49 -2.69 -18.26
C LEU A 26 18.49 -3.43 -16.93
N VAL A 27 19.08 -2.81 -15.92
CA VAL A 27 18.96 -3.20 -14.50
C VAL A 27 18.11 -2.14 -13.80
N TYR A 28 17.02 -2.57 -13.14
CA TYR A 28 16.08 -1.68 -12.48
C TYR A 28 15.83 -2.13 -11.04
N PHE A 29 16.22 -1.30 -10.06
CA PHE A 29 16.08 -1.57 -8.63
C PHE A 29 15.22 -0.56 -7.88
N ASP A 30 14.46 0.27 -8.59
CA ASP A 30 13.64 1.33 -8.00
C ASP A 30 12.14 0.96 -7.94
N ASN A 31 11.83 -0.33 -7.75
CA ASN A 31 10.44 -0.81 -7.66
C ASN A 31 9.69 -0.27 -6.44
N ALA A 32 10.40 0.15 -5.39
CA ALA A 32 9.78 0.77 -4.22
C ALA A 32 9.14 2.14 -4.56
N ALA A 33 9.71 2.86 -5.51
CA ALA A 33 9.16 4.11 -6.01
C ALA A 33 8.07 3.87 -7.07
N THR A 34 8.36 3.01 -8.07
CA THR A 34 7.38 2.60 -9.07
C THR A 34 7.72 1.21 -9.63
N THR A 35 6.74 0.33 -9.65
CA THR A 35 6.89 -1.03 -10.17
C THR A 35 6.70 -1.03 -11.69
N GLN A 36 7.57 -1.73 -12.41
CA GLN A 36 7.40 -1.96 -13.84
C GLN A 36 6.14 -2.80 -14.11
N LYS A 37 5.55 -2.64 -15.29
CA LYS A 37 4.28 -3.24 -15.65
C LYS A 37 4.51 -4.44 -16.57
N PRO A 38 3.94 -5.62 -16.28
CA PRO A 38 3.95 -6.74 -17.20
C PRO A 38 3.01 -6.49 -18.38
N ASN A 39 3.22 -7.23 -19.48
CA ASN A 39 2.39 -7.17 -20.68
C ASN A 39 0.90 -7.31 -20.35
N THR A 40 0.53 -8.23 -19.46
CA THR A 40 -0.86 -8.46 -19.06
C THR A 40 -1.56 -7.20 -18.53
N VAL A 41 -0.86 -6.35 -17.77
CA VAL A 41 -1.38 -5.08 -17.26
C VAL A 41 -1.47 -4.03 -18.36
N ILE A 42 -0.45 -3.95 -19.22
CA ILE A 42 -0.42 -3.01 -20.36
C ILE A 42 -1.55 -3.31 -21.35
N ASP A 43 -1.71 -4.59 -21.68
CA ASP A 43 -2.73 -5.05 -22.63
C ASP A 43 -4.14 -4.86 -22.07
N ALA A 44 -4.39 -5.21 -20.80
CA ALA A 44 -5.68 -5.00 -20.15
C ALA A 44 -6.09 -3.52 -20.15
N LEU A 45 -5.15 -2.61 -19.84
CA LEU A 45 -5.42 -1.17 -19.88
C LEU A 45 -5.72 -0.69 -21.30
N SER A 46 -4.95 -1.18 -22.28
CA SER A 46 -5.14 -0.83 -23.70
C SER A 46 -6.48 -1.36 -24.22
N ASP A 47 -6.84 -2.58 -23.85
CA ASP A 47 -8.09 -3.22 -24.26
C ASP A 47 -9.30 -2.52 -23.66
N TYR A 48 -9.23 -2.18 -22.36
CA TYR A 48 -10.27 -1.39 -21.71
C TYR A 48 -10.59 -0.09 -22.48
N TYR A 49 -9.56 0.71 -22.80
CA TYR A 49 -9.77 1.96 -23.52
C TYR A 49 -10.25 1.76 -24.94
N LYS A 50 -9.88 0.69 -25.62
CA LYS A 50 -10.30 0.42 -27.01
C LYS A 50 -11.74 -0.10 -27.10
N ASN A 51 -12.19 -0.89 -26.14
CA ASN A 51 -13.36 -1.74 -26.29
C ASN A 51 -14.46 -1.51 -25.25
N ILE A 52 -14.13 -1.04 -24.02
CA ILE A 52 -15.07 -1.08 -22.89
C ILE A 52 -15.24 0.29 -22.23
N ASN A 53 -14.30 1.22 -22.41
CA ASN A 53 -14.26 2.48 -21.67
C ASN A 53 -15.61 3.19 -21.58
N SER A 54 -16.14 3.27 -20.38
CA SER A 54 -17.40 3.92 -20.07
C SER A 54 -17.51 4.33 -18.60
N ASN A 55 -18.53 5.12 -18.28
CA ASN A 55 -18.93 5.46 -16.92
C ASN A 55 -19.44 4.20 -16.19
N ILE A 56 -18.85 3.89 -15.03
CA ILE A 56 -19.34 2.81 -14.17
C ILE A 56 -20.55 3.28 -13.33
N HIS A 57 -21.44 2.34 -12.96
CA HIS A 57 -22.61 2.49 -12.06
C HIS A 57 -23.72 3.43 -12.49
N ARG A 58 -23.58 4.22 -13.55
CA ARG A 58 -24.58 5.25 -13.93
C ARG A 58 -25.12 5.14 -15.35
N GLY A 59 -24.53 4.33 -16.18
CA GLY A 59 -24.98 4.11 -17.55
C GLY A 59 -25.92 2.91 -17.64
N VAL A 60 -26.95 3.02 -18.50
CA VAL A 60 -27.91 1.94 -18.80
C VAL A 60 -27.67 1.35 -20.19
N HIS A 61 -26.47 1.44 -20.71
CA HIS A 61 -26.06 0.91 -22.00
C HIS A 61 -24.95 -0.12 -21.86
N HIS A 62 -24.80 -0.97 -22.86
CA HIS A 62 -23.91 -2.13 -22.85
C HIS A 62 -22.48 -1.85 -22.35
N LEU A 63 -21.83 -0.78 -22.80
CA LEU A 63 -20.47 -0.46 -22.36
C LEU A 63 -20.40 -0.11 -20.86
N ALA A 64 -21.41 0.59 -20.34
CA ALA A 64 -21.45 0.95 -18.92
C ALA A 64 -21.70 -0.29 -18.04
N GLU A 65 -22.53 -1.23 -18.49
CA GLU A 65 -22.76 -2.50 -17.81
C GLU A 65 -21.48 -3.32 -17.77
N LYS A 66 -20.79 -3.44 -18.92
CA LYS A 66 -19.52 -4.17 -19.03
C LYS A 66 -18.42 -3.56 -18.14
N ALA A 67 -18.22 -2.25 -18.21
CA ALA A 67 -17.24 -1.55 -17.38
C ALA A 67 -17.54 -1.69 -15.88
N THR A 68 -18.81 -1.69 -15.49
CA THR A 68 -19.25 -1.89 -14.11
C THR A 68 -18.97 -3.32 -13.64
N GLU A 69 -19.30 -4.32 -14.48
CA GLU A 69 -19.04 -5.73 -14.19
C GLU A 69 -17.56 -5.97 -13.90
N GLU A 70 -16.67 -5.52 -14.77
CA GLU A 70 -15.21 -5.70 -14.60
C GLU A 70 -14.65 -4.93 -13.38
N PHE A 71 -15.20 -3.76 -13.09
CA PHE A 71 -14.81 -3.00 -11.91
C PHE A 71 -15.20 -3.71 -10.61
N GLU A 72 -16.42 -4.26 -10.54
CA GLU A 72 -16.87 -4.99 -9.35
C GLU A 72 -16.20 -6.36 -9.22
N GLU A 73 -15.89 -7.04 -10.33
CA GLU A 73 -15.09 -8.27 -10.32
C GLU A 73 -13.67 -7.98 -9.75
N THR A 74 -13.05 -6.88 -10.17
CA THR A 74 -11.76 -6.44 -9.63
C THR A 74 -11.84 -6.20 -8.11
N ARG A 75 -12.95 -5.61 -7.63
CA ARG A 75 -13.19 -5.42 -6.20
C ARG A 75 -13.30 -6.76 -5.46
N GLU A 76 -13.99 -7.72 -6.04
CA GLU A 76 -14.13 -9.06 -5.47
C GLU A 76 -12.77 -9.81 -5.43
N ILE A 77 -11.96 -9.69 -6.49
CA ILE A 77 -10.59 -10.23 -6.51
C ILE A 77 -9.74 -9.61 -5.39
N ALA A 78 -9.80 -8.29 -5.24
CA ALA A 78 -9.08 -7.58 -4.17
C ALA A 78 -9.57 -8.03 -2.78
N ARG A 79 -10.89 -8.17 -2.58
CA ARG A 79 -11.46 -8.69 -1.34
C ARG A 79 -10.91 -10.07 -0.98
N ASN A 80 -10.89 -10.98 -1.94
CA ASN A 80 -10.37 -12.34 -1.74
C ASN A 80 -8.86 -12.32 -1.44
N PHE A 81 -8.10 -11.50 -2.17
CA PHE A 81 -6.64 -11.42 -2.02
C PHE A 81 -6.21 -10.96 -0.62
N ILE A 82 -6.90 -9.97 -0.05
CA ILE A 82 -6.60 -9.47 1.30
C ILE A 82 -7.42 -10.15 2.40
N ASN A 83 -8.23 -11.15 2.05
CA ASN A 83 -9.10 -11.87 2.98
C ASN A 83 -10.08 -10.97 3.75
N ALA A 84 -10.65 -9.97 3.08
CA ALA A 84 -11.69 -9.13 3.64
C ALA A 84 -13.04 -9.86 3.65
N ASN A 85 -13.92 -9.54 4.62
CA ASN A 85 -15.21 -10.21 4.76
C ASN A 85 -16.23 -9.77 3.70
N SER A 86 -16.16 -8.52 3.25
CA SER A 86 -17.10 -7.92 2.33
C SER A 86 -16.39 -7.01 1.32
N THR A 87 -16.96 -6.90 0.11
CA THR A 87 -16.52 -5.91 -0.90
C THR A 87 -16.67 -4.47 -0.42
N SER A 88 -17.57 -4.21 0.53
CA SER A 88 -17.72 -2.89 1.15
C SER A 88 -16.52 -2.44 1.99
N GLU A 89 -15.62 -3.39 2.34
CA GLU A 89 -14.35 -3.10 3.03
C GLU A 89 -13.25 -2.67 2.05
N ILE A 90 -13.48 -2.79 0.74
CA ILE A 90 -12.50 -2.44 -0.29
C ILE A 90 -12.71 -1.02 -0.76
N VAL A 91 -11.72 -0.17 -0.53
CA VAL A 91 -11.71 1.21 -1.01
C VAL A 91 -10.49 1.40 -1.92
N PHE A 92 -10.74 1.62 -3.20
CA PHE A 92 -9.67 1.96 -4.14
C PHE A 92 -9.19 3.40 -3.96
N THR A 93 -7.89 3.58 -3.85
CA THR A 93 -7.23 4.87 -3.72
C THR A 93 -6.12 5.01 -4.77
N ARG A 94 -5.65 6.23 -5.01
CA ARG A 94 -4.56 6.50 -5.97
C ARG A 94 -3.20 6.02 -5.48
N GLY A 95 -3.11 5.54 -4.25
CA GLY A 95 -1.89 4.99 -3.64
C GLY A 95 -1.90 5.08 -2.13
N ALA A 96 -0.84 4.56 -1.49
CA ALA A 96 -0.70 4.50 -0.03
C ALA A 96 -0.85 5.89 0.64
N THR A 97 -0.31 6.94 0.02
CA THR A 97 -0.43 8.31 0.56
C THR A 97 -1.89 8.74 0.72
N GLU A 98 -2.72 8.51 -0.28
CA GLU A 98 -4.15 8.83 -0.20
C GLU A 98 -4.85 7.93 0.82
N GLY A 99 -4.57 6.62 0.82
CA GLY A 99 -5.14 5.68 1.77
C GLY A 99 -4.86 6.06 3.22
N ILE A 100 -3.61 6.41 3.55
CA ILE A 100 -3.21 6.83 4.90
C ILE A 100 -3.88 8.16 5.29
N ASN A 101 -3.92 9.14 4.38
CA ASN A 101 -4.62 10.41 4.63
C ASN A 101 -6.13 10.18 4.81
N LEU A 102 -6.73 9.27 4.07
CA LEU A 102 -8.14 8.92 4.23
C LEU A 102 -8.39 8.35 5.64
N VAL A 103 -7.56 7.44 6.13
CA VAL A 103 -7.68 6.89 7.49
C VAL A 103 -7.48 7.98 8.54
N ALA A 104 -6.48 8.86 8.39
CA ALA A 104 -6.23 9.96 9.31
C ALA A 104 -7.43 10.92 9.39
N SER A 105 -7.97 11.34 8.23
CA SER A 105 -9.03 12.34 8.13
C SER A 105 -10.43 11.78 8.43
N SER A 106 -10.64 10.48 8.30
CA SER A 106 -11.91 9.83 8.62
C SER A 106 -11.86 9.18 10.01
N TYR A 107 -11.17 8.02 10.12
CA TYR A 107 -11.16 7.21 11.34
C TYR A 107 -10.53 7.96 12.52
N CYS A 108 -9.29 8.41 12.40
CA CYS A 108 -8.60 9.05 13.52
C CYS A 108 -9.27 10.36 13.92
N LYS A 109 -9.70 11.16 12.94
CA LYS A 109 -10.42 12.40 13.22
C LYS A 109 -11.72 12.18 13.96
N HIS A 110 -12.43 11.09 13.67
CA HIS A 110 -13.74 10.80 14.27
C HIS A 110 -13.63 10.12 15.63
N PHE A 111 -12.75 9.11 15.75
CA PHE A 111 -12.71 8.23 16.91
C PHE A 111 -11.67 8.60 17.97
N LEU A 112 -10.53 9.21 17.57
CA LEU A 112 -9.49 9.57 18.54
C LEU A 112 -9.85 10.87 19.29
N LYS A 113 -9.40 10.95 20.54
CA LYS A 113 -9.67 12.09 21.45
C LYS A 113 -8.35 12.68 21.94
N LYS A 114 -8.40 13.92 22.40
CA LYS A 114 -7.26 14.61 23.05
C LYS A 114 -6.56 13.70 24.06
N GLY A 115 -5.25 13.59 23.93
CA GLY A 115 -4.40 12.78 24.80
C GLY A 115 -4.28 11.31 24.39
N ASP A 116 -5.04 10.83 23.39
CA ASP A 116 -4.82 9.52 22.80
C ASP A 116 -3.46 9.44 22.08
N GLU A 117 -2.95 8.24 21.90
CA GLU A 117 -1.63 8.00 21.35
C GLU A 117 -1.69 7.24 20.02
N ILE A 118 -0.85 7.68 19.08
CA ILE A 118 -0.56 6.99 17.82
C ILE A 118 0.87 6.50 17.90
N ILE A 119 1.10 5.20 17.61
CA ILE A 119 2.45 4.63 17.52
C ILE A 119 2.83 4.50 16.05
N ILE A 120 4.02 4.99 15.70
CA ILE A 120 4.68 4.82 14.39
C ILE A 120 6.11 4.32 14.61
N SER A 121 6.83 3.99 13.52
CA SER A 121 8.26 3.67 13.63
C SER A 121 9.16 4.78 13.07
N GLU A 122 10.46 4.73 13.41
CA GLU A 122 11.46 5.66 12.83
C GLU A 122 11.77 5.36 11.35
N MET A 123 11.43 4.18 10.84
CA MET A 123 11.70 3.78 9.46
C MET A 123 10.55 4.09 8.49
N GLU A 124 9.53 4.81 8.94
CA GLU A 124 8.36 5.10 8.11
C GLU A 124 8.68 6.02 6.93
N HIS A 125 8.04 5.77 5.79
CA HIS A 125 8.00 6.72 4.69
C HIS A 125 7.21 7.98 5.11
N HIS A 126 7.55 9.14 4.56
CA HIS A 126 6.85 10.40 4.88
C HIS A 126 5.33 10.32 4.77
N SER A 127 4.80 9.54 3.82
CA SER A 127 3.36 9.31 3.68
C SER A 127 2.72 8.66 4.91
N ASN A 128 3.52 7.96 5.73
CA ASN A 128 3.09 7.32 6.98
C ASN A 128 3.63 8.03 8.24
N ILE A 129 4.06 9.27 8.11
CA ILE A 129 4.47 10.16 9.21
C ILE A 129 3.62 11.42 9.21
N VAL A 130 3.63 12.16 8.11
CA VAL A 130 3.04 13.51 8.03
C VAL A 130 1.53 13.53 8.32
N PRO A 131 0.70 12.63 7.77
CA PRO A 131 -0.73 12.61 8.09
C PRO A 131 -1.01 12.43 9.58
N TRP A 132 -0.21 11.60 10.26
CA TRP A 132 -0.34 11.39 11.70
C TRP A 132 0.08 12.63 12.50
N GLN A 133 1.13 13.32 12.08
CA GLN A 133 1.54 14.58 12.69
C GLN A 133 0.47 15.66 12.53
N MET A 134 -0.16 15.73 11.35
CA MET A 134 -1.23 16.70 11.09
C MET A 134 -2.44 16.46 11.98
N ILE A 135 -2.95 15.21 12.03
CA ILE A 135 -4.11 14.89 12.87
C ILE A 135 -3.78 14.97 14.35
N ALA A 136 -2.56 14.61 14.75
CA ALA A 136 -2.11 14.75 16.14
C ALA A 136 -2.09 16.21 16.59
N LYS A 137 -1.64 17.12 15.74
CA LYS A 137 -1.69 18.56 16.02
C LYS A 137 -3.13 19.07 16.10
N GLU A 138 -4.00 18.66 15.17
CA GLU A 138 -5.40 19.10 15.12
C GLU A 138 -6.18 18.65 16.37
N LYS A 139 -5.96 17.40 16.80
CA LYS A 139 -6.73 16.76 17.87
C LYS A 139 -6.01 16.69 19.23
N GLU A 140 -4.84 17.26 19.33
CA GLU A 140 -3.99 17.22 20.54
C GLU A 140 -3.69 15.77 20.98
N LEU A 141 -3.32 14.91 19.99
CA LEU A 141 -2.87 13.54 20.21
C LEU A 141 -1.37 13.50 20.45
N ASN A 142 -0.87 12.39 20.99
CA ASN A 142 0.55 12.15 21.18
C ASN A 142 1.07 11.14 20.17
N ILE A 143 2.17 11.44 19.48
CA ILE A 143 2.86 10.47 18.64
C ILE A 143 3.97 9.82 19.45
N ARG A 144 4.00 8.49 19.47
CA ARG A 144 5.03 7.66 20.08
C ARG A 144 5.78 6.94 18.96
N THR A 145 7.11 6.87 19.06
CA THR A 145 7.94 6.35 17.98
C THR A 145 8.76 5.15 18.47
N ILE A 146 8.68 4.06 17.71
CA ILE A 146 9.50 2.87 17.92
C ILE A 146 10.86 3.12 17.27
N LYS A 147 11.93 2.89 18.02
CA LYS A 147 13.30 3.03 17.55
C LYS A 147 13.70 1.94 16.56
N VAL A 148 14.66 2.29 15.72
CA VAL A 148 15.30 1.36 14.80
C VAL A 148 16.71 1.06 15.34
N SER A 149 17.07 -0.21 15.43
CA SER A 149 18.40 -0.64 15.84
C SER A 149 19.46 -0.33 14.79
N GLY A 150 20.73 -0.44 15.14
CA GLY A 150 21.85 -0.29 14.18
C GLY A 150 21.82 -1.32 13.04
N ASN A 151 21.08 -2.40 13.18
CA ASN A 151 20.87 -3.43 12.15
C ASN A 151 19.66 -3.15 11.25
N GLY A 152 18.95 -2.05 11.46
CA GLY A 152 17.77 -1.68 10.67
C GLY A 152 16.50 -2.43 11.09
N GLU A 153 16.42 -2.96 12.29
CA GLU A 153 15.26 -3.70 12.84
C GLU A 153 14.51 -2.85 13.88
N LEU A 154 13.19 -3.06 13.99
CA LEU A 154 12.38 -2.41 15.03
C LEU A 154 12.70 -2.97 16.43
N ASP A 155 12.78 -2.09 17.43
CA ASP A 155 12.83 -2.47 18.82
C ASP A 155 11.46 -2.93 19.34
N ILE A 156 11.20 -4.22 19.22
CA ILE A 156 9.91 -4.83 19.64
C ILE A 156 9.73 -4.77 21.16
N ASN A 157 10.80 -4.78 21.95
CA ASN A 157 10.68 -4.61 23.40
C ASN A 157 10.25 -3.19 23.73
N GLN A 158 10.81 -2.19 23.06
CA GLN A 158 10.36 -0.81 23.22
C GLN A 158 8.89 -0.67 22.79
N PHE A 159 8.49 -1.28 21.64
CA PHE A 159 7.09 -1.27 21.22
C PHE A 159 6.16 -1.78 22.32
N LYS A 160 6.45 -2.95 22.91
CA LYS A 160 5.66 -3.51 24.02
C LYS A 160 5.55 -2.57 25.23
N ASN A 161 6.62 -1.82 25.52
CA ASN A 161 6.64 -0.84 26.59
C ASN A 161 5.89 0.48 26.26
N LEU A 162 5.74 0.81 24.98
CA LEU A 162 5.00 2.00 24.53
C LEU A 162 3.50 1.80 24.59
N ILE A 163 3.00 0.56 24.42
CA ILE A 163 1.56 0.28 24.44
C ILE A 163 1.00 0.52 25.84
N ASN A 164 -0.08 1.29 25.89
CA ASN A 164 -0.82 1.59 27.12
C ASN A 164 -2.29 1.90 26.79
N ASN A 165 -3.08 2.21 27.81
CA ASN A 165 -4.53 2.49 27.66
C ASN A 165 -4.87 3.69 26.76
N LYS A 166 -3.91 4.58 26.48
CA LYS A 166 -4.07 5.72 25.57
C LYS A 166 -3.71 5.37 24.13
N THR A 167 -3.03 4.27 23.89
CA THR A 167 -2.69 3.81 22.54
C THR A 167 -3.97 3.41 21.82
N LYS A 168 -4.33 4.13 20.76
CA LYS A 168 -5.55 3.91 19.96
C LYS A 168 -5.26 3.56 18.52
N PHE A 169 -4.04 3.83 18.05
CA PHE A 169 -3.67 3.57 16.67
C PHE A 169 -2.19 3.20 16.56
N VAL A 170 -1.90 2.23 15.71
CA VAL A 170 -0.53 1.81 15.37
C VAL A 170 -0.42 1.79 13.85
N SER A 171 0.58 2.47 13.30
CA SER A 171 0.84 2.51 11.86
C SER A 171 2.30 2.24 11.57
N ILE A 172 2.58 1.07 10.99
CA ILE A 172 3.95 0.57 10.79
C ILE A 172 4.07 0.01 9.38
N VAL A 173 5.17 0.33 8.70
CA VAL A 173 5.49 -0.26 7.41
C VAL A 173 5.78 -1.75 7.56
N TYR A 174 5.21 -2.57 6.68
CA TYR A 174 5.48 -4.02 6.68
C TYR A 174 6.88 -4.32 6.13
N ILE A 175 7.20 -3.76 4.95
CA ILE A 175 8.52 -3.88 4.34
C ILE A 175 9.04 -2.47 4.09
N SER A 176 10.17 -2.13 4.70
CA SER A 176 10.77 -0.80 4.53
C SER A 176 11.19 -0.57 3.09
N ASN A 177 10.71 0.52 2.50
CA ASN A 177 11.12 0.96 1.16
C ASN A 177 12.59 1.40 1.08
N THR A 178 13.20 1.76 2.21
CA THR A 178 14.59 2.23 2.29
C THR A 178 15.55 1.12 2.69
N LEU A 179 15.20 0.33 3.72
CA LEU A 179 16.08 -0.67 4.31
C LEU A 179 15.82 -2.09 3.77
N GLY A 180 14.62 -2.35 3.23
CA GLY A 180 14.20 -3.70 2.84
C GLY A 180 13.86 -4.60 4.03
N THR A 181 13.93 -4.10 5.25
CA THR A 181 13.59 -4.84 6.47
C THR A 181 12.12 -5.26 6.43
N ILE A 182 11.85 -6.54 6.70
CA ILE A 182 10.51 -7.09 6.87
C ILE A 182 10.17 -7.06 8.36
N ASN A 183 9.24 -6.21 8.74
CA ASN A 183 8.86 -6.06 10.14
C ASN A 183 7.93 -7.19 10.61
N PRO A 184 8.04 -7.62 11.89
CA PRO A 184 7.26 -8.72 12.45
C PRO A 184 5.82 -8.28 12.79
N VAL A 185 5.04 -7.85 11.80
CA VAL A 185 3.69 -7.28 12.00
C VAL A 185 2.69 -8.24 12.66
N LYS A 186 2.99 -9.54 12.69
CA LYS A 186 2.17 -10.52 13.43
C LYS A 186 2.42 -10.51 14.94
N GLU A 187 3.55 -9.95 15.37
CA GLU A 187 3.91 -9.82 16.79
C GLU A 187 3.51 -8.45 17.35
N ILE A 188 3.27 -7.49 16.44
CA ILE A 188 2.82 -6.14 16.71
C ILE A 188 1.29 -6.08 16.76
#